data_006c7cfb87961f856b4167f2720a6140
#
_entry.id   006c7cfb87961f856b4167f2720a6140
#
_cell.length_a   1.000
_cell.length_b   1.000
_cell.length_c   1.000
_cell.angle_alpha   90.00
_cell.angle_beta   90.00
_cell.angle_gamma   90.00
#
_symmetry.space_group_name_H-M   'P 1'
#
loop_
_entity.id
_entity.type
_entity.pdbx_description
1 polymer ?
#
loop_
_entity_poly.entity_id
_entity_poly.type
_entity_poly.pdbx_seq_one_letter_code
_entity_poly.pdbx_strand_id
1 'polypeptide(L)'
;TISEVLGHYEKISQELDLIENRESYLEKLNVDYNKAKEEILAVGRQLTTIRKKAATVLEEQIQLQLKELYMDKVLFKTVFHEQPGKVQITDNGLDQVEFYIATNVGEPLKALAKVASGGELSRMMLAMKAIFTKTQGITSIIFDEVDTGVSGRVAQAIANKIHLVAGYSQVLCITHLPQVAAMADQHPYIEKEI
;
A
#
# COMPACT_ATOMS: atom_id res chain seq x y z
N THR A 1 28.11 53.74 -9.51
CA THR A 1 28.51 54.14 -8.13
C THR A 1 29.69 53.25 -7.69
N ILE A 2 30.51 53.72 -6.75
CA ILE A 2 31.63 52.94 -6.18
C ILE A 2 31.12 51.62 -5.61
N SER A 3 29.95 51.62 -4.99
CA SER A 3 29.32 50.41 -4.45
C SER A 3 28.98 49.37 -5.51
N GLU A 4 28.55 49.77 -6.71
CA GLU A 4 28.24 48.85 -7.82
C GLU A 4 29.54 48.24 -8.39
N VAL A 5 30.64 49.02 -8.46
CA VAL A 5 31.94 48.52 -8.90
C VAL A 5 32.50 47.49 -7.92
N LEU A 6 32.38 47.77 -6.61
CA LEU A 6 32.78 46.81 -5.57
C LEU A 6 31.95 45.52 -5.59
N GLY A 7 30.64 45.62 -5.75
CA GLY A 7 29.79 44.45 -5.89
C GLY A 7 30.09 43.62 -7.15
N HIS A 8 30.46 44.30 -8.26
CA HIS A 8 30.86 43.60 -9.48
C HIS A 8 32.23 42.90 -9.33
N TYR A 9 33.16 43.57 -8.66
CA TYR A 9 34.47 43.00 -8.34
C TYR A 9 34.35 41.74 -7.45
N GLU A 10 33.54 41.79 -6.40
CA GLU A 10 33.29 40.63 -5.52
C GLU A 10 32.71 39.43 -6.31
N LYS A 11 31.76 39.71 -7.20
CA LYS A 11 31.16 38.66 -8.05
C LYS A 11 32.18 38.03 -9.00
N ILE A 12 32.96 38.85 -9.71
CA ILE A 12 34.02 38.35 -10.61
C ILE A 12 35.10 37.60 -9.83
N SER A 13 35.49 38.08 -8.66
CA SER A 13 36.46 37.41 -7.81
C SER A 13 35.98 36.03 -7.36
N GLN A 14 34.71 35.90 -7.00
CA GLN A 14 34.10 34.58 -6.65
C GLN A 14 34.02 33.66 -7.86
N GLU A 15 33.68 34.18 -9.04
CA GLU A 15 33.66 33.39 -10.29
C GLU A 15 35.06 32.91 -10.67
N LEU A 16 36.09 33.75 -10.51
CA LEU A 16 37.48 33.40 -10.77
C LEU A 16 38.00 32.34 -9.82
N ASP A 17 37.69 32.46 -8.52
CA ASP A 17 38.06 31.50 -7.48
C ASP A 17 37.43 30.14 -7.74
N LEU A 18 36.17 30.11 -8.20
CA LEU A 18 35.48 28.89 -8.61
C LEU A 18 36.15 28.23 -9.86
N ILE A 19 36.65 29.03 -10.80
CA ILE A 19 37.32 28.50 -11.99
C ILE A 19 38.70 27.93 -11.62
N GLU A 20 39.48 28.64 -10.82
CA GLU A 20 40.81 28.24 -10.39
C GLU A 20 40.80 26.99 -9.50
N ASN A 21 39.80 26.85 -8.64
CA ASN A 21 39.63 25.72 -7.72
C ASN A 21 38.65 24.63 -8.22
N ARG A 22 38.28 24.67 -9.48
CA ARG A 22 37.23 23.78 -10.06
C ARG A 22 37.49 22.30 -9.80
N GLU A 23 38.71 21.83 -9.98
CA GLU A 23 39.05 20.41 -9.80
C GLU A 23 38.88 19.99 -8.34
N SER A 24 39.40 20.76 -7.39
CA SER A 24 39.27 20.53 -5.96
C SER A 24 37.81 20.57 -5.50
N TYR A 25 37.01 21.49 -6.05
CA TYR A 25 35.59 21.61 -5.76
C TYR A 25 34.80 20.40 -6.28
N LEU A 26 35.09 19.95 -7.51
CA LEU A 26 34.47 18.76 -8.10
C LEU A 26 34.83 17.48 -7.32
N GLU A 27 36.07 17.36 -6.89
CA GLU A 27 36.52 16.23 -6.08
C GLU A 27 35.79 16.18 -4.73
N LYS A 28 35.69 17.31 -4.03
CA LYS A 28 34.93 17.42 -2.79
C LYS A 28 33.47 17.09 -2.99
N LEU A 29 32.84 17.63 -4.03
CA LEU A 29 31.43 17.35 -4.36
C LEU A 29 31.18 15.87 -4.67
N ASN A 30 32.13 15.21 -5.37
CA ASN A 30 32.08 13.78 -5.64
C ASN A 30 32.19 12.95 -4.35
N VAL A 31 33.05 13.33 -3.43
CA VAL A 31 33.18 12.67 -2.12
C VAL A 31 31.89 12.81 -1.35
N ASP A 32 31.34 14.02 -1.24
CA ASP A 32 30.08 14.29 -0.53
C ASP A 32 28.90 13.55 -1.17
N TYR A 33 28.82 13.52 -2.50
CA TYR A 33 27.81 12.76 -3.25
C TYR A 33 27.89 11.25 -2.96
N ASN A 34 29.09 10.68 -3.04
CA ASN A 34 29.26 9.25 -2.79
C ASN A 34 28.92 8.89 -1.34
N LYS A 35 29.32 9.71 -0.38
CA LYS A 35 28.97 9.53 1.03
C LYS A 35 27.44 9.57 1.25
N ALA A 36 26.76 10.58 0.75
CA ALA A 36 25.31 10.70 0.84
C ALA A 36 24.60 9.52 0.17
N LYS A 37 25.09 9.06 -0.98
CA LYS A 37 24.58 7.89 -1.69
C LYS A 37 24.72 6.61 -0.87
N GLU A 38 25.86 6.38 -0.24
CA GLU A 38 26.08 5.22 0.63
C GLU A 38 25.15 5.25 1.85
N GLU A 39 25.00 6.41 2.48
CA GLU A 39 24.08 6.58 3.62
C GLU A 39 22.63 6.27 3.23
N ILE A 40 22.14 6.80 2.11
CA ILE A 40 20.78 6.52 1.60
C ILE A 40 20.61 5.04 1.29
N LEU A 41 21.59 4.40 0.67
CA LEU A 41 21.53 2.97 0.37
C LEU A 41 21.51 2.12 1.65
N ALA A 42 22.27 2.50 2.67
CA ALA A 42 22.28 1.78 3.94
C ALA A 42 20.91 1.86 4.65
N VAL A 43 20.34 3.06 4.77
CA VAL A 43 19.00 3.27 5.34
C VAL A 43 17.92 2.58 4.51
N GLY A 44 18.00 2.68 3.19
CA GLY A 44 17.06 2.03 2.28
C GLY A 44 17.05 0.51 2.43
N ARG A 45 18.20 -0.15 2.58
CA ARG A 45 18.32 -1.59 2.84
C ARG A 45 17.72 -1.99 4.19
N GLN A 46 17.88 -1.16 5.22
CA GLN A 46 17.23 -1.37 6.52
C GLN A 46 15.71 -1.32 6.37
N LEU A 47 15.18 -0.34 5.65
CA LEU A 47 13.75 -0.20 5.37
C LEU A 47 13.22 -1.43 4.60
N THR A 48 13.94 -1.88 3.56
CA THR A 48 13.61 -3.12 2.82
C THR A 48 13.50 -4.33 3.75
N THR A 49 14.46 -4.47 4.67
CA THR A 49 14.45 -5.58 5.63
C THR A 49 13.22 -5.55 6.55
N ILE A 50 12.87 -4.37 7.05
CA ILE A 50 11.67 -4.17 7.88
C ILE A 50 10.41 -4.49 7.07
N ARG A 51 10.30 -3.98 5.85
CA ARG A 51 9.16 -4.23 4.95
C ARG A 51 8.99 -5.71 4.63
N LYS A 52 10.07 -6.43 4.33
CA LYS A 52 10.01 -7.89 4.06
C LYS A 52 9.50 -8.68 5.28
N LYS A 53 9.92 -8.31 6.48
CA LYS A 53 9.38 -8.90 7.72
C LYS A 53 7.89 -8.59 7.90
N ALA A 54 7.50 -7.33 7.72
CA ALA A 54 6.11 -6.92 7.81
C ALA A 54 5.23 -7.60 6.74
N ALA A 55 5.75 -7.78 5.52
CA ALA A 55 5.06 -8.47 4.44
C ALA A 55 4.74 -9.93 4.80
N THR A 56 5.67 -10.65 5.40
CA THR A 56 5.44 -12.04 5.86
C THR A 56 4.28 -12.09 6.87
N VAL A 57 4.30 -11.23 7.88
CA VAL A 57 3.23 -11.15 8.88
C VAL A 57 1.89 -10.78 8.25
N LEU A 58 1.90 -9.83 7.31
CA LEU A 58 0.69 -9.41 6.59
C LEU A 58 0.12 -10.56 5.74
N GLU A 59 0.96 -11.31 5.01
CA GLU A 59 0.55 -12.46 4.22
C GLU A 59 -0.14 -13.53 5.10
N GLU A 60 0.44 -13.85 6.24
CA GLU A 60 -0.13 -14.80 7.20
C GLU A 60 -1.48 -14.32 7.73
N GLN A 61 -1.58 -13.06 8.13
CA GLN A 61 -2.82 -12.49 8.64
C GLN A 61 -3.92 -12.45 7.56
N ILE A 62 -3.59 -12.04 6.34
CA ILE A 62 -4.55 -12.05 5.24
C ILE A 62 -5.01 -13.48 4.94
N GLN A 63 -4.11 -14.45 4.93
CA GLN A 63 -4.46 -15.85 4.70
C GLN A 63 -5.44 -16.39 5.75
N LEU A 64 -5.26 -16.03 7.03
CA LEU A 64 -6.20 -16.37 8.10
C LEU A 64 -7.59 -15.72 7.86
N GLN A 65 -7.63 -14.44 7.50
CA GLN A 65 -8.88 -13.76 7.21
C GLN A 65 -9.61 -14.36 6.00
N LEU A 66 -8.87 -14.73 4.95
CA LEU A 66 -9.42 -15.40 3.77
C LEU A 66 -10.00 -16.76 4.11
N LYS A 67 -9.33 -17.54 4.96
CA LYS A 67 -9.82 -18.83 5.44
C LYS A 67 -11.14 -18.68 6.20
N GLU A 68 -11.28 -17.68 7.07
CA GLU A 68 -12.53 -17.39 7.77
C GLU A 68 -13.68 -17.00 6.81
N LEU A 69 -13.37 -16.51 5.62
CA LEU A 69 -14.34 -16.20 4.55
C LEU A 69 -14.55 -17.35 3.56
N TYR A 70 -14.07 -18.56 3.88
CA TYR A 70 -14.13 -19.75 3.01
C TYR A 70 -13.43 -19.54 1.65
N MET A 71 -12.34 -18.79 1.67
CA MET A 71 -11.48 -18.53 0.50
C MET A 71 -10.10 -19.23 0.66
N ASP A 72 -10.09 -20.47 1.11
CA ASP A 72 -8.87 -21.24 1.44
C ASP A 72 -7.94 -21.45 0.23
N LYS A 73 -8.48 -21.41 -0.99
CA LYS A 73 -7.75 -21.61 -2.23
C LYS A 73 -7.02 -20.37 -2.71
N VAL A 74 -7.39 -19.22 -2.19
CA VAL A 74 -6.81 -17.94 -2.56
C VAL A 74 -5.43 -17.79 -1.91
N LEU A 75 -4.44 -17.47 -2.71
CA LEU A 75 -3.09 -17.17 -2.24
C LEU A 75 -2.80 -15.69 -2.41
N PHE A 76 -2.41 -15.03 -1.32
CA PHE A 76 -1.98 -13.64 -1.32
C PHE A 76 -0.46 -13.55 -1.13
N LYS A 77 0.20 -12.70 -1.92
CA LYS A 77 1.64 -12.47 -1.86
C LYS A 77 2.01 -11.01 -2.03
N THR A 78 3.04 -10.62 -1.28
CA THR A 78 3.71 -9.32 -1.42
C THR A 78 4.97 -9.50 -2.25
N VAL A 79 5.01 -8.88 -3.42
CA VAL A 79 6.13 -8.98 -4.36
C VAL A 79 6.97 -7.71 -4.30
N PHE A 80 8.26 -7.88 -4.09
CA PHE A 80 9.27 -6.83 -4.15
C PHE A 80 9.96 -6.90 -5.51
N HIS A 81 9.70 -5.92 -6.36
CA HIS A 81 10.32 -5.85 -7.67
C HIS A 81 11.76 -5.33 -7.54
N GLU A 82 12.71 -6.16 -7.91
CA GLU A 82 14.11 -5.78 -8.04
C GLU A 82 14.37 -5.38 -9.51
N GLN A 83 14.89 -4.18 -9.73
CA GLN A 83 15.35 -3.79 -11.06
C GLN A 83 16.82 -4.18 -11.22
N PRO A 84 17.16 -5.14 -12.10
CA PRO A 84 18.55 -5.52 -12.34
C PRO A 84 19.35 -4.33 -12.86
N GLY A 85 20.44 -3.97 -12.16
CA GLY A 85 21.43 -3.02 -12.64
C GLY A 85 21.19 -1.53 -12.34
N LYS A 86 20.04 -1.13 -11.77
CA LYS A 86 19.81 0.24 -11.28
C LYS A 86 19.05 0.23 -9.97
N VAL A 87 19.73 0.58 -8.89
CA VAL A 87 19.05 0.89 -7.63
C VAL A 87 18.33 2.23 -7.83
N GLN A 88 16.99 2.17 -7.92
CA GLN A 88 16.18 3.37 -8.02
C GLN A 88 15.92 3.90 -6.61
N ILE A 89 16.50 5.04 -6.30
CA ILE A 89 16.28 5.74 -5.03
C ILE A 89 15.07 6.66 -5.22
N THR A 90 14.05 6.46 -4.40
CA THR A 90 12.84 7.29 -4.40
C THR A 90 12.58 7.84 -3.00
N ASP A 91 11.66 8.81 -2.87
CA ASP A 91 11.21 9.33 -1.57
C ASP A 91 10.61 8.24 -0.67
N ASN A 92 10.16 7.14 -1.26
CA ASN A 92 9.62 5.97 -0.57
C ASN A 92 10.65 4.86 -0.29
N GLY A 93 11.92 5.08 -0.60
CA GLY A 93 13.01 4.10 -0.41
C GLY A 93 13.40 3.39 -1.70
N LEU A 94 13.93 2.16 -1.55
CA LEU A 94 14.52 1.39 -2.65
C LEU A 94 13.56 0.37 -3.26
N ASP A 95 12.40 0.10 -2.61
CA ASP A 95 11.51 -0.98 -2.95
C ASP A 95 10.34 -0.50 -3.80
N GLN A 96 10.05 -1.26 -4.85
CA GLN A 96 8.76 -1.22 -5.53
C GLN A 96 7.98 -2.45 -5.08
N VAL A 97 6.95 -2.23 -4.24
CA VAL A 97 6.15 -3.30 -3.63
C VAL A 97 4.79 -3.37 -4.30
N GLU A 98 4.37 -4.57 -4.65
CA GLU A 98 3.07 -4.82 -5.26
C GLU A 98 2.41 -6.06 -4.65
N PHE A 99 1.08 -6.02 -4.47
CA PHE A 99 0.31 -7.16 -3.98
C PHE A 99 -0.15 -8.04 -5.15
N TYR A 100 0.04 -9.34 -4.98
CA TYR A 100 -0.33 -10.36 -5.94
C TYR A 100 -1.28 -11.37 -5.33
N ILE A 101 -2.10 -11.96 -6.17
CA ILE A 101 -3.12 -12.96 -5.77
C ILE A 101 -3.22 -14.05 -6.82
N ALA A 102 -3.44 -15.28 -6.37
CA ALA A 102 -3.98 -16.36 -7.16
C ALA A 102 -5.32 -16.78 -6.54
N THR A 103 -6.39 -16.83 -7.34
CA THR A 103 -7.75 -17.14 -6.85
C THR A 103 -8.00 -18.63 -6.72
N ASN A 104 -7.25 -19.45 -7.46
CA ASN A 104 -7.33 -20.91 -7.40
C ASN A 104 -5.95 -21.56 -7.32
N VAL A 105 -5.92 -22.76 -6.78
CA VAL A 105 -4.71 -23.56 -6.71
C VAL A 105 -4.18 -23.87 -8.12
N GLY A 106 -2.91 -23.53 -8.37
CA GLY A 106 -2.25 -23.75 -9.67
C GLY A 106 -2.40 -22.59 -10.67
N GLU A 107 -3.16 -21.58 -10.35
CA GLU A 107 -3.20 -20.36 -11.15
C GLU A 107 -1.95 -19.49 -10.92
N PRO A 108 -1.46 -18.80 -11.95
CA PRO A 108 -0.36 -17.84 -11.79
C PRO A 108 -0.79 -16.66 -10.93
N LEU A 109 0.12 -16.18 -10.11
CA LEU A 109 -0.05 -14.94 -9.35
C LEU A 109 -0.24 -13.77 -10.32
N LYS A 110 -1.27 -12.96 -10.09
CA LYS A 110 -1.58 -11.74 -10.85
C LYS A 110 -1.57 -10.54 -9.89
N ALA A 111 -1.14 -9.40 -10.37
CA ALA A 111 -1.21 -8.17 -9.60
C ALA A 111 -2.66 -7.90 -9.15
N LEU A 112 -2.86 -7.63 -7.87
CA LEU A 112 -4.20 -7.41 -7.28
C LEU A 112 -4.97 -6.32 -8.04
N ALA A 113 -4.29 -5.27 -8.47
CA ALA A 113 -4.87 -4.20 -9.27
C ALA A 113 -5.41 -4.63 -10.66
N LYS A 114 -5.04 -5.83 -11.14
CA LYS A 114 -5.48 -6.39 -12.43
C LYS A 114 -6.54 -7.48 -12.31
N VAL A 115 -7.00 -7.75 -11.09
CA VAL A 115 -8.03 -8.78 -10.84
C VAL A 115 -9.41 -8.18 -11.08
N ALA A 116 -10.16 -8.78 -12.00
CA ALA A 116 -11.44 -8.25 -12.50
C ALA A 116 -12.70 -8.91 -11.86
N SER A 117 -12.55 -9.71 -10.80
CA SER A 117 -13.70 -10.38 -10.17
C SER A 117 -14.35 -9.51 -9.11
N GLY A 118 -15.63 -9.11 -9.29
CA GLY A 118 -16.36 -8.25 -8.37
C GLY A 118 -16.46 -8.83 -6.95
N GLY A 119 -17.20 -9.93 -6.75
CA GLY A 119 -17.47 -10.49 -5.43
C GLY A 119 -16.24 -11.06 -4.71
N GLU A 120 -15.30 -11.72 -5.43
CA GLU A 120 -14.07 -12.22 -4.81
C GLU A 120 -13.14 -11.08 -4.38
N LEU A 121 -13.02 -10.06 -5.22
CA LEU A 121 -12.22 -8.88 -4.88
C LEU A 121 -12.82 -8.13 -3.68
N SER A 122 -14.15 -7.97 -3.63
CA SER A 122 -14.84 -7.31 -2.51
C SER A 122 -14.62 -8.07 -1.20
N ARG A 123 -14.69 -9.41 -1.20
CA ARG A 123 -14.39 -10.24 -0.02
C ARG A 123 -12.93 -10.16 0.39
N MET A 124 -12.00 -10.11 -0.57
CA MET A 124 -10.59 -9.89 -0.28
C MET A 124 -10.35 -8.52 0.35
N MET A 125 -11.00 -7.47 -0.17
CA MET A 125 -10.94 -6.14 0.43
C MET A 125 -11.53 -6.12 1.84
N LEU A 126 -12.61 -6.90 2.11
CA LEU A 126 -13.13 -7.08 3.46
C LEU A 126 -12.09 -7.74 4.39
N ALA A 127 -11.40 -8.79 3.93
CA ALA A 127 -10.32 -9.43 4.69
C ALA A 127 -9.19 -8.45 5.01
N MET A 128 -8.76 -7.65 4.05
CA MET A 128 -7.75 -6.61 4.25
C MET A 128 -8.23 -5.51 5.21
N LYS A 129 -9.46 -5.04 5.06
CA LYS A 129 -10.04 -4.02 5.95
C LYS A 129 -10.17 -4.51 7.39
N ALA A 130 -10.49 -5.78 7.60
CA ALA A 130 -10.53 -6.37 8.96
C ALA A 130 -9.17 -6.27 9.69
N ILE A 131 -8.05 -6.27 8.95
CA ILE A 131 -6.70 -6.12 9.50
C ILE A 131 -6.36 -4.63 9.69
N PHE A 132 -6.59 -3.80 8.66
CA PHE A 132 -6.07 -2.43 8.63
C PHE A 132 -6.93 -1.40 9.38
N THR A 133 -8.22 -1.67 9.57
CA THR A 133 -9.14 -0.69 10.18
C THR A 133 -8.66 -0.21 11.54
N LYS A 134 -8.14 -1.13 12.37
CA LYS A 134 -7.62 -0.80 13.70
C LYS A 134 -6.41 0.12 13.70
N THR A 135 -5.58 0.02 12.66
CA THR A 135 -4.29 0.72 12.60
C THR A 135 -4.33 2.00 11.78
N GLN A 136 -5.27 2.10 10.85
CA GLN A 136 -5.35 3.23 9.92
C GLN A 136 -6.31 4.34 10.38
N GLY A 137 -7.06 4.13 11.48
CA GLY A 137 -8.03 5.12 11.97
C GLY A 137 -9.14 5.43 10.96
N ILE A 138 -9.53 4.44 10.14
CA ILE A 138 -10.59 4.62 9.14
C ILE A 138 -11.91 4.82 9.85
N THR A 139 -12.58 5.95 9.59
CA THR A 139 -13.81 6.34 10.28
C THR A 139 -15.06 5.72 9.66
N SER A 140 -15.08 5.53 8.34
CA SER A 140 -16.23 4.95 7.63
C SER A 140 -15.79 4.10 6.45
N ILE A 141 -16.55 3.01 6.18
CA ILE A 141 -16.29 2.06 5.10
C ILE A 141 -17.64 1.73 4.44
N ILE A 142 -17.64 1.68 3.11
CA ILE A 142 -18.79 1.23 2.33
C ILE A 142 -18.40 -0.09 1.67
N PHE A 143 -19.19 -1.13 1.91
CA PHE A 143 -19.09 -2.42 1.22
C PHE A 143 -20.23 -2.56 0.22
N ASP A 144 -19.86 -2.80 -1.02
CA ASP A 144 -20.78 -3.09 -2.11
C ASP A 144 -20.38 -4.43 -2.77
N GLU A 145 -21.37 -5.21 -3.17
CA GLU A 145 -21.20 -6.53 -3.82
C GLU A 145 -20.36 -7.56 -3.03
N VAL A 146 -20.15 -7.37 -1.73
CA VAL A 146 -19.34 -8.28 -0.91
C VAL A 146 -19.95 -9.66 -0.75
N ASP A 147 -21.27 -9.75 -0.85
CA ASP A 147 -22.10 -10.95 -0.71
C ASP A 147 -22.58 -11.54 -2.05
N THR A 148 -22.08 -11.03 -3.19
CA THR A 148 -22.44 -11.51 -4.52
C THR A 148 -21.96 -12.95 -4.73
N GLY A 149 -22.87 -13.83 -5.18
CA GLY A 149 -22.58 -15.22 -5.53
C GLY A 149 -22.33 -16.14 -4.34
N VAL A 150 -22.70 -15.74 -3.12
CA VAL A 150 -22.54 -16.56 -1.91
C VAL A 150 -23.88 -16.84 -1.22
N SER A 151 -23.89 -17.85 -0.37
CA SER A 151 -25.06 -18.22 0.44
C SER A 151 -24.64 -18.99 1.70
N GLY A 152 -25.61 -19.26 2.56
CA GLY A 152 -25.44 -20.14 3.73
C GLY A 152 -24.28 -19.70 4.64
N ARG A 153 -23.33 -20.60 4.89
CA ARG A 153 -22.23 -20.39 5.83
C ARG A 153 -21.29 -19.26 5.41
N VAL A 154 -21.07 -19.09 4.11
CA VAL A 154 -20.20 -18.03 3.60
C VAL A 154 -20.83 -16.65 3.84
N ALA A 155 -22.14 -16.51 3.61
CA ALA A 155 -22.88 -15.30 3.90
C ALA A 155 -22.82 -14.93 5.39
N GLN A 156 -22.96 -15.94 6.28
CA GLN A 156 -22.82 -15.71 7.72
C GLN A 156 -21.40 -15.27 8.12
N ALA A 157 -20.37 -15.86 7.51
CA ALA A 157 -18.98 -15.47 7.76
C ALA A 157 -18.70 -14.02 7.33
N ILE A 158 -19.24 -13.60 6.19
CA ILE A 158 -19.18 -12.23 5.71
C ILE A 158 -19.88 -11.28 6.70
N ALA A 159 -21.10 -11.62 7.11
CA ALA A 159 -21.87 -10.84 8.07
C ALA A 159 -21.11 -10.64 9.39
N ASN A 160 -20.57 -11.72 9.95
CA ASN A 160 -19.76 -11.67 11.18
C ASN A 160 -18.50 -10.79 11.00
N LYS A 161 -17.85 -10.86 9.83
CA LYS A 161 -16.67 -10.07 9.54
C LYS A 161 -16.99 -8.58 9.40
N ILE A 162 -18.10 -8.24 8.74
CA ILE A 162 -18.59 -6.85 8.62
C ILE A 162 -18.91 -6.29 10.01
N HIS A 163 -19.62 -7.05 10.83
CA HIS A 163 -19.95 -6.67 12.21
C HIS A 163 -18.69 -6.42 13.05
N LEU A 164 -17.65 -7.26 12.90
CA LEU A 164 -16.38 -7.06 13.58
C LEU A 164 -15.69 -5.76 13.15
N VAL A 165 -15.72 -5.40 11.87
CA VAL A 165 -15.20 -4.14 11.34
C VAL A 165 -16.03 -2.96 11.87
N ALA A 166 -17.35 -3.11 11.97
CA ALA A 166 -18.26 -2.09 12.49
C ALA A 166 -17.98 -1.73 13.97
N GLY A 167 -17.33 -2.60 14.72
CA GLY A 167 -16.85 -2.29 16.07
C GLY A 167 -15.76 -1.22 16.14
N TYR A 168 -15.14 -0.86 15.01
CA TYR A 168 -14.05 0.12 14.93
C TYR A 168 -14.31 1.26 13.96
N SER A 169 -15.29 1.13 13.06
CA SER A 169 -15.62 2.09 12.03
C SER A 169 -17.11 2.09 11.76
N GLN A 170 -17.64 3.20 11.26
CA GLN A 170 -18.97 3.19 10.68
C GLN A 170 -18.95 2.36 9.39
N VAL A 171 -19.80 1.35 9.30
CA VAL A 171 -19.90 0.50 8.13
C VAL A 171 -21.26 0.66 7.47
N LEU A 172 -21.26 0.94 6.17
CA LEU A 172 -22.41 0.87 5.29
C LEU A 172 -22.25 -0.34 4.38
N CYS A 173 -23.23 -1.22 4.32
CA CYS A 173 -23.19 -2.40 3.48
C CYS A 173 -24.44 -2.46 2.59
N ILE A 174 -24.23 -2.54 1.28
CA ILE A 174 -25.29 -2.82 0.31
C ILE A 174 -25.38 -4.33 0.18
N THR A 175 -26.51 -4.91 0.56
CA THR A 175 -26.70 -6.37 0.63
C THR A 175 -28.08 -6.78 0.17
N HIS A 176 -28.17 -7.96 -0.40
CA HIS A 176 -29.43 -8.64 -0.72
C HIS A 176 -29.64 -9.89 0.14
N LEU A 177 -28.68 -10.22 1.03
CA LEU A 177 -28.74 -11.41 1.85
C LEU A 177 -29.30 -11.10 3.25
N PRO A 178 -30.34 -11.81 3.69
CA PRO A 178 -30.96 -11.60 5.00
C PRO A 178 -29.98 -11.82 6.16
N GLN A 179 -28.99 -12.72 6.02
CA GLN A 179 -27.98 -12.98 7.04
C GLN A 179 -27.09 -11.76 7.30
N VAL A 180 -26.77 -11.00 6.25
CA VAL A 180 -25.96 -9.79 6.36
C VAL A 180 -26.81 -8.65 6.92
N ALA A 181 -28.01 -8.46 6.39
CA ALA A 181 -28.96 -7.45 6.85
C ALA A 181 -29.33 -7.60 8.33
N ALA A 182 -29.53 -8.85 8.81
CA ALA A 182 -29.87 -9.13 10.20
C ALA A 182 -28.76 -8.77 11.22
N MET A 183 -27.52 -8.57 10.79
CA MET A 183 -26.39 -8.17 11.64
C MET A 183 -26.24 -6.64 11.75
N ALA A 184 -27.07 -5.88 11.02
CA ALA A 184 -27.00 -4.43 11.03
C ALA A 184 -27.73 -3.84 12.25
N ASP A 185 -27.16 -2.80 12.87
CA ASP A 185 -27.81 -2.01 13.93
C ASP A 185 -28.97 -1.17 13.36
N GLN A 186 -28.84 -0.77 12.10
CA GLN A 186 -29.87 -0.06 11.35
C GLN A 186 -29.99 -0.67 9.95
N HIS A 187 -31.22 -0.93 9.52
CA HIS A 187 -31.49 -1.55 8.23
C HIS A 187 -32.42 -0.65 7.37
N PRO A 188 -31.88 0.29 6.59
CA PRO A 188 -32.65 1.04 5.61
C PRO A 188 -33.07 0.14 4.44
N TYR A 189 -34.35 0.17 4.09
CA TYR A 189 -34.89 -0.54 2.93
C TYR A 189 -35.05 0.45 1.77
N ILE A 190 -34.56 0.09 0.58
CA ILE A 190 -34.66 0.91 -0.61
C ILE A 190 -35.61 0.21 -1.59
N GLU A 191 -36.70 0.89 -1.95
CA GLU A 191 -37.70 0.42 -2.91
C GLU A 191 -37.84 1.45 -4.05
N LYS A 192 -38.08 0.97 -5.28
CA LYS A 192 -38.49 1.84 -6.38
C LYS A 192 -39.98 2.00 -6.33
N GLU A 193 -40.48 3.21 -6.17
CA GLU A 193 -41.88 3.55 -6.49
C GLU A 193 -42.04 3.52 -8.02
N ILE A 194 -43.02 2.77 -8.54
CA ILE A 194 -43.37 2.63 -9.95
C ILE A 194 -44.48 3.63 -10.26
#